data_9ea8f343d91fba4e7d69455801a9000e
#
_entry.id   9ea8f343d91fba4e7d69455801a9000e
#
_cell.length_a   1.000
_cell.length_b   1.000
_cell.length_c   1.000
_cell.angle_alpha   90.00
_cell.angle_beta   90.00
_cell.angle_gamma   90.00
#
_symmetry.space_group_name_H-M   'P 1'
#
loop_
_entity.id
_entity.type
_entity.pdbx_description
1 polymer ?
#
loop_
_entity_poly.entity_id
_entity_poly.type
_entity_poly.pdbx_seq_one_letter_code
_entity_poly.pdbx_strand_id
1 'polypeptide(L)'
;MTNPSQNIRHSNRLEDRVVAITGAGSGNGRASAFRTGREGASLYISDINAELLEETLGDLKSEGIKASGGVFDAANIQDAPRFVSEITDAYGRLDVLVNNAGAVKVEPFPEVSEENWDWTMNLNLKGAFFIMQEAAKPMMEQRSGNIVNIASIAGTFGGPTSSPPYAAAKAGLVNLTTVAAASLAQYGVRVNAIAPGIINTPFHAPVDLEIGQKQLGLDPGDHIHTRIDLIPLGRLGEPEDVAATVAFLASDDADHISRETITVAGALRSL
;
A
#
# COMPACT_ATOMS: atom_id res chain seq x y z
N MET A 1 5.64 -24.27 18.96
CA MET A 1 4.57 -23.73 18.08
C MET A 1 5.19 -23.55 16.71
N THR A 2 4.72 -24.28 15.71
CA THR A 2 5.24 -24.20 14.34
C THR A 2 4.85 -22.85 13.72
N ASN A 3 5.83 -22.16 13.19
CA ASN A 3 5.65 -20.87 12.51
C ASN A 3 4.65 -21.04 11.32
N PRO A 4 3.49 -20.32 11.31
CA PRO A 4 2.47 -20.49 10.28
C PRO A 4 2.93 -20.12 8.86
N SER A 5 4.04 -19.40 8.73
CA SER A 5 4.55 -18.90 7.45
C SER A 5 5.19 -19.97 6.56
N GLN A 6 5.39 -21.22 7.02
CA GLN A 6 6.11 -22.24 6.27
C GLN A 6 5.25 -23.14 5.37
N ASN A 7 3.92 -22.94 5.27
CA ASN A 7 3.04 -23.82 4.48
C ASN A 7 2.09 -23.07 3.52
N ILE A 8 2.43 -21.87 3.10
CA ILE A 8 1.67 -21.19 2.04
C ILE A 8 2.05 -21.87 0.72
N ARG A 9 1.17 -22.72 0.20
CA ARG A 9 1.28 -23.18 -1.19
C ARG A 9 1.11 -21.95 -2.06
N HIS A 10 2.21 -21.46 -2.65
CA HIS A 10 2.13 -20.40 -3.63
C HIS A 10 1.41 -20.97 -4.86
N SER A 11 0.22 -20.46 -5.13
CA SER A 11 -0.48 -20.72 -6.38
C SER A 11 0.07 -19.77 -7.43
N ASN A 12 0.25 -20.21 -8.68
CA ASN A 12 0.68 -19.32 -9.80
C ASN A 12 -0.48 -18.42 -10.28
N ARG A 13 -1.22 -17.80 -9.34
CA ARG A 13 -2.41 -16.98 -9.66
C ARG A 13 -2.09 -15.72 -10.43
N LEU A 14 -0.85 -15.27 -10.38
CA LEU A 14 -0.38 -14.04 -11.01
C LEU A 14 0.64 -14.32 -12.12
N GLU A 15 0.69 -15.57 -12.62
CA GLU A 15 1.52 -15.92 -13.76
C GLU A 15 1.16 -15.02 -14.96
N ASP A 16 2.18 -14.53 -15.66
CA ASP A 16 2.07 -13.61 -16.81
C ASP A 16 1.48 -12.21 -16.48
N ARG A 17 1.27 -11.87 -15.20
CA ARG A 17 0.83 -10.53 -14.77
C ARG A 17 2.04 -9.63 -14.48
N VAL A 18 1.94 -8.38 -14.89
CA VAL A 18 2.86 -7.31 -14.52
C VAL A 18 2.26 -6.50 -13.38
N VAL A 19 2.92 -6.53 -12.22
CA VAL A 19 2.48 -5.86 -11.00
C VAL A 19 3.42 -4.72 -10.67
N ALA A 20 2.91 -3.49 -10.65
CA ALA A 20 3.64 -2.31 -10.20
C ALA A 20 3.30 -1.98 -8.75
N ILE A 21 4.30 -1.66 -7.91
CA ILE A 21 4.12 -1.39 -6.47
C ILE A 21 4.91 -0.14 -6.11
N THR A 22 4.22 0.87 -5.55
CA THR A 22 4.87 2.07 -5.01
C THR A 22 5.17 1.92 -3.51
N GLY A 23 6.30 2.47 -3.05
CA GLY A 23 6.73 2.37 -1.65
C GLY A 23 7.08 0.92 -1.27
N ALA A 24 7.81 0.23 -2.13
CA ALA A 24 8.11 -1.20 -1.99
C ALA A 24 9.47 -1.49 -1.31
N GLY A 25 10.17 -0.48 -0.84
CA GLY A 25 11.43 -0.66 -0.09
C GLY A 25 11.24 -1.25 1.31
N SER A 26 10.04 -1.16 1.89
CA SER A 26 9.77 -1.66 3.24
C SER A 26 8.29 -2.02 3.47
N GLY A 27 7.98 -2.58 4.63
CA GLY A 27 6.63 -2.80 5.16
C GLY A 27 5.69 -3.52 4.19
N ASN A 28 4.47 -2.99 4.06
CA ASN A 28 3.40 -3.60 3.25
C ASN A 28 3.76 -3.69 1.77
N GLY A 29 4.46 -2.68 1.23
CA GLY A 29 4.88 -2.66 -0.18
C GLY A 29 5.88 -3.77 -0.47
N ARG A 30 6.91 -3.90 0.38
CA ARG A 30 7.91 -4.97 0.25
C ARG A 30 7.28 -6.36 0.38
N ALA A 31 6.46 -6.58 1.39
CA ALA A 31 5.76 -7.86 1.57
C ALA A 31 4.84 -8.17 0.37
N SER A 32 4.15 -7.15 -0.19
CA SER A 32 3.33 -7.31 -1.39
C SER A 32 4.15 -7.70 -2.61
N ALA A 33 5.37 -7.16 -2.77
CA ALA A 33 6.28 -7.53 -3.84
C ALA A 33 6.69 -9.00 -3.74
N PHE A 34 7.12 -9.45 -2.56
CA PHE A 34 7.44 -10.86 -2.34
C PHE A 34 6.24 -11.78 -2.57
N ARG A 35 5.09 -11.41 -2.03
CA ARG A 35 3.90 -12.24 -2.15
C ARG A 35 3.45 -12.38 -3.60
N THR A 36 3.31 -11.29 -4.33
CA THR A 36 2.86 -11.31 -5.73
C THR A 36 3.90 -11.95 -6.65
N GLY A 37 5.20 -11.73 -6.40
CA GLY A 37 6.28 -12.38 -7.14
C GLY A 37 6.32 -13.89 -6.95
N ARG A 38 6.14 -14.38 -5.71
CA ARG A 38 6.05 -15.82 -5.40
C ARG A 38 4.80 -16.47 -6.01
N GLU A 39 3.80 -15.69 -6.39
CA GLU A 39 2.62 -16.16 -7.11
C GLU A 39 2.72 -16.00 -8.63
N GLY A 40 3.94 -15.72 -9.15
CA GLY A 40 4.27 -15.75 -10.58
C GLY A 40 4.31 -14.40 -11.28
N ALA A 41 4.06 -13.30 -10.60
CA ALA A 41 4.09 -11.97 -11.22
C ALA A 41 5.50 -11.53 -11.64
N SER A 42 5.59 -10.78 -12.75
CA SER A 42 6.73 -9.91 -13.04
C SER A 42 6.51 -8.56 -12.36
N LEU A 43 7.53 -8.04 -11.67
CA LEU A 43 7.36 -6.88 -10.80
C LEU A 43 8.08 -5.65 -11.33
N TYR A 44 7.42 -4.48 -11.23
CA TYR A 44 8.07 -3.19 -11.23
C TYR A 44 7.87 -2.53 -9.87
N ILE A 45 8.94 -2.34 -9.11
CA ILE A 45 8.84 -1.77 -7.76
C ILE A 45 9.50 -0.41 -7.67
N SER A 46 8.95 0.47 -6.84
CA SER A 46 9.56 1.79 -6.63
C SER A 46 9.52 2.19 -5.16
N ASP A 47 10.48 3.00 -4.79
CA ASP A 47 10.56 3.66 -3.48
C ASP A 47 11.28 4.99 -3.63
N ILE A 48 11.06 5.92 -2.70
CA ILE A 48 11.83 7.16 -2.62
C ILE A 48 13.25 6.90 -2.07
N ASN A 49 13.40 5.86 -1.24
CA ASN A 49 14.67 5.44 -0.67
C ASN A 49 15.37 4.45 -1.60
N ALA A 50 16.44 4.90 -2.26
CA ALA A 50 17.21 4.10 -3.20
C ALA A 50 17.84 2.86 -2.57
N GLU A 51 18.35 2.95 -1.33
CA GLU A 51 19.02 1.86 -0.65
C GLU A 51 18.04 0.72 -0.32
N LEU A 52 16.87 1.05 0.25
CA LEU A 52 15.82 0.07 0.54
C LEU A 52 15.25 -0.56 -0.74
N LEU A 53 15.16 0.20 -1.81
CA LEU A 53 14.72 -0.30 -3.12
C LEU A 53 15.72 -1.31 -3.67
N GLU A 54 17.02 -0.99 -3.66
CA GLU A 54 18.08 -1.89 -4.14
C GLU A 54 18.15 -3.17 -3.31
N GLU A 55 18.05 -3.08 -1.98
CA GLU A 55 17.97 -4.24 -1.08
C GLU A 55 16.79 -5.13 -1.48
N THR A 56 15.59 -4.56 -1.63
CA THR A 56 14.39 -5.32 -2.00
C THR A 56 14.55 -5.99 -3.37
N LEU A 57 15.10 -5.30 -4.37
CA LEU A 57 15.37 -5.86 -5.70
C LEU A 57 16.39 -7.02 -5.64
N GLY A 58 17.44 -6.85 -4.82
CA GLY A 58 18.45 -7.89 -4.59
C GLY A 58 17.85 -9.16 -3.97
N ASP A 59 17.00 -8.99 -2.96
CA ASP A 59 16.34 -10.10 -2.28
C ASP A 59 15.32 -10.81 -3.18
N LEU A 60 14.51 -10.08 -3.95
CA LEU A 60 13.60 -10.64 -4.95
C LEU A 60 14.35 -11.48 -5.99
N LYS A 61 15.48 -10.95 -6.48
CA LYS A 61 16.35 -11.66 -7.42
C LYS A 61 16.92 -12.94 -6.81
N SER A 62 17.29 -12.92 -5.52
CA SER A 62 17.83 -14.10 -4.83
C SER A 62 16.81 -15.25 -4.73
N GLU A 63 15.51 -14.91 -4.69
CA GLU A 63 14.40 -15.87 -4.76
C GLU A 63 14.00 -16.25 -6.19
N GLY A 64 14.68 -15.74 -7.22
CA GLY A 64 14.36 -16.01 -8.62
C GLY A 64 13.13 -15.26 -9.13
N ILE A 65 12.64 -14.26 -8.40
CA ILE A 65 11.51 -13.44 -8.80
C ILE A 65 11.97 -12.41 -9.83
N LYS A 66 11.25 -12.33 -10.96
CA LYS A 66 11.52 -11.34 -11.99
C LYS A 66 11.06 -9.97 -11.55
N ALA A 67 12.01 -9.08 -11.27
CA ALA A 67 11.73 -7.73 -10.80
C ALA A 67 12.67 -6.70 -11.43
N SER A 68 12.14 -5.51 -11.69
CA SER A 68 12.88 -4.29 -11.97
C SER A 68 12.28 -3.14 -11.18
N GLY A 69 12.89 -1.97 -11.20
CA GLY A 69 12.34 -0.84 -10.48
C GLY A 69 13.18 0.41 -10.62
N GLY A 70 12.70 1.50 -10.05
CA GLY A 70 13.37 2.80 -10.06
C GLY A 70 12.97 3.68 -8.88
N VAL A 71 13.86 4.62 -8.55
CA VAL A 71 13.56 5.62 -7.52
C VAL A 71 12.42 6.52 -7.99
N PHE A 72 11.40 6.63 -7.14
CA PHE A 72 10.20 7.40 -7.47
C PHE A 72 9.62 8.07 -6.22
N ASP A 73 9.44 9.37 -6.29
CA ASP A 73 8.69 10.14 -5.28
C ASP A 73 7.21 10.19 -5.66
N ALA A 74 6.39 9.46 -4.93
CA ALA A 74 4.95 9.42 -5.15
C ALA A 74 4.23 10.77 -4.91
N ALA A 75 4.86 11.70 -4.20
CA ALA A 75 4.33 13.06 -4.02
C ALA A 75 4.61 13.95 -5.24
N ASN A 76 5.59 13.62 -6.07
CA ASN A 76 5.89 14.35 -7.31
C ASN A 76 5.01 13.87 -8.47
N ILE A 77 3.85 14.47 -8.62
CA ILE A 77 2.87 14.09 -9.65
C ILE A 77 3.38 14.27 -11.09
N GLN A 78 4.41 15.10 -11.30
CA GLN A 78 5.00 15.31 -12.64
C GLN A 78 5.76 14.07 -13.11
N ASP A 79 6.19 13.21 -12.20
CA ASP A 79 6.89 11.96 -12.50
C ASP A 79 5.94 10.77 -12.73
N ALA A 80 4.65 10.89 -12.46
CA ALA A 80 3.70 9.79 -12.63
C ALA A 80 3.65 9.25 -14.08
N PRO A 81 3.68 10.07 -15.15
CA PRO A 81 3.78 9.55 -16.52
C PRO A 81 5.07 8.76 -16.77
N ARG A 82 6.22 9.24 -16.24
CA ARG A 82 7.51 8.56 -16.37
C ARG A 82 7.45 7.18 -15.67
N PHE A 83 6.92 7.12 -14.44
CA PHE A 83 6.75 5.87 -13.72
C PHE A 83 5.99 4.81 -14.53
N VAL A 84 4.88 5.20 -15.16
CA VAL A 84 4.07 4.27 -15.97
C VAL A 84 4.77 3.90 -17.27
N SER A 85 5.46 4.85 -17.94
CA SER A 85 6.20 4.53 -19.17
C SER A 85 7.35 3.55 -18.92
N GLU A 86 8.10 3.70 -17.83
CA GLU A 86 9.16 2.77 -17.46
C GLU A 86 8.65 1.33 -17.29
N ILE A 87 7.43 1.15 -16.77
CA ILE A 87 6.78 -0.16 -16.63
C ILE A 87 6.42 -0.73 -18.00
N THR A 88 5.75 0.07 -18.82
CA THR A 88 5.31 -0.39 -20.15
C THR A 88 6.48 -0.62 -21.09
N ASP A 89 7.57 0.14 -21.00
CA ASP A 89 8.80 -0.07 -21.75
C ASP A 89 9.51 -1.36 -21.33
N ALA A 90 9.52 -1.68 -20.03
CA ALA A 90 10.18 -2.87 -19.51
C ALA A 90 9.39 -4.17 -19.77
N TYR A 91 8.07 -4.12 -19.75
CA TYR A 91 7.21 -5.32 -19.75
C TYR A 91 6.15 -5.35 -20.84
N GLY A 92 5.95 -4.28 -21.60
CA GLY A 92 4.95 -4.17 -22.66
C GLY A 92 3.50 -4.02 -22.17
N ARG A 93 3.25 -4.07 -20.86
CA ARG A 93 1.93 -4.02 -20.25
C ARG A 93 1.98 -3.61 -18.78
N LEU A 94 0.82 -3.25 -18.22
CA LEU A 94 0.61 -3.07 -16.80
C LEU A 94 -0.73 -3.71 -16.40
N ASP A 95 -0.69 -4.77 -15.59
CA ASP A 95 -1.91 -5.49 -15.19
C ASP A 95 -2.42 -5.07 -13.83
N VAL A 96 -1.50 -4.79 -12.89
CA VAL A 96 -1.86 -4.44 -11.51
C VAL A 96 -1.02 -3.25 -11.05
N LEU A 97 -1.69 -2.25 -10.50
CA LEU A 97 -1.07 -1.20 -9.70
C LEU A 97 -1.40 -1.41 -8.23
N VAL A 98 -0.39 -1.59 -7.38
CA VAL A 98 -0.51 -1.49 -5.92
C VAL A 98 -0.04 -0.10 -5.50
N ASN A 99 -0.99 0.78 -5.26
CA ASN A 99 -0.78 2.17 -4.89
C ASN A 99 -0.58 2.25 -3.37
N ASN A 100 0.65 1.93 -2.91
CA ASN A 100 0.96 1.71 -1.50
C ASN A 100 1.76 2.84 -0.85
N ALA A 101 2.54 3.62 -1.62
CA ALA A 101 3.35 4.70 -1.05
C ALA A 101 2.52 5.61 -0.12
N GLY A 102 3.04 5.86 1.06
CA GLY A 102 2.38 6.69 2.06
C GLY A 102 3.18 6.78 3.35
N ALA A 103 3.01 7.87 4.07
CA ALA A 103 3.66 8.09 5.35
C ALA A 103 2.81 9.01 6.24
N VAL A 104 3.18 9.12 7.51
CA VAL A 104 2.47 9.89 8.52
C VAL A 104 3.42 10.84 9.23
N LYS A 105 2.95 12.06 9.52
CA LYS A 105 3.54 12.98 10.50
C LYS A 105 2.57 13.12 11.67
N VAL A 106 3.13 13.25 12.87
CA VAL A 106 2.38 13.37 14.12
C VAL A 106 2.29 14.83 14.51
N GLU A 107 1.10 15.39 14.39
CA GLU A 107 0.74 16.71 14.91
C GLU A 107 -0.72 16.62 15.41
N PRO A 108 -1.00 16.93 16.69
CA PRO A 108 -2.34 16.86 17.23
C PRO A 108 -3.26 17.90 16.59
N PHE A 109 -4.57 17.65 16.58
CA PHE A 109 -5.58 18.45 15.86
C PHE A 109 -5.44 19.97 16.02
N PRO A 110 -5.22 20.54 17.22
CA PRO A 110 -5.14 22.00 17.37
C PRO A 110 -3.82 22.60 16.87
N GLU A 111 -2.82 21.80 16.54
CA GLU A 111 -1.45 22.21 16.21
C GLU A 111 -1.04 21.85 14.78
N VAL A 112 -1.97 21.27 14.00
CA VAL A 112 -1.66 20.86 12.61
C VAL A 112 -1.24 22.06 11.79
N SER A 113 0.00 22.02 11.28
CA SER A 113 0.55 23.03 10.40
C SER A 113 0.03 22.86 8.96
N GLU A 114 -0.04 23.97 8.20
CA GLU A 114 -0.34 23.93 6.77
C GLU A 114 0.71 23.09 6.01
N GLU A 115 1.98 23.17 6.42
CA GLU A 115 3.06 22.37 5.83
C GLU A 115 2.81 20.87 5.98
N ASN A 116 2.44 20.39 7.19
CA ASN A 116 2.11 18.98 7.39
C ASN A 116 0.85 18.59 6.63
N TRP A 117 -0.17 19.44 6.62
CA TRP A 117 -1.38 19.22 5.83
C TRP A 117 -1.05 19.00 4.36
N ASP A 118 -0.32 19.92 3.74
CA ASP A 118 0.02 19.87 2.32
C ASP A 118 0.91 18.69 1.99
N TRP A 119 1.93 18.42 2.80
CA TRP A 119 2.80 17.28 2.63
C TRP A 119 2.02 15.95 2.69
N THR A 120 1.16 15.81 3.71
CA THR A 120 0.36 14.60 3.91
C THR A 120 -0.64 14.38 2.78
N MET A 121 -1.35 15.44 2.38
CA MET A 121 -2.32 15.36 1.28
C MET A 121 -1.63 15.12 -0.07
N ASN A 122 -0.48 15.75 -0.32
CA ASN A 122 0.27 15.54 -1.55
C ASN A 122 0.74 14.09 -1.70
N LEU A 123 1.27 13.47 -0.65
CA LEU A 123 1.74 12.10 -0.71
C LEU A 123 0.58 11.08 -0.71
N ASN A 124 -0.29 11.14 0.31
CA ASN A 124 -1.24 10.06 0.59
C ASN A 124 -2.54 10.12 -0.22
N LEU A 125 -2.83 11.25 -0.90
CA LEU A 125 -4.04 11.42 -1.68
C LEU A 125 -3.77 11.90 -3.10
N LYS A 126 -3.16 13.07 -3.27
CA LYS A 126 -2.94 13.67 -4.58
C LYS A 126 -2.01 12.81 -5.44
N GLY A 127 -0.86 12.40 -4.90
CA GLY A 127 0.08 11.52 -5.59
C GLY A 127 -0.58 10.20 -5.98
N ALA A 128 -1.26 9.55 -5.02
CA ALA A 128 -1.99 8.32 -5.27
C ALA A 128 -3.02 8.46 -6.41
N PHE A 129 -3.74 9.58 -6.47
CA PHE A 129 -4.70 9.84 -7.54
C PHE A 129 -4.02 9.95 -8.92
N PHE A 130 -2.95 10.74 -9.05
CA PHE A 130 -2.31 10.94 -10.35
C PHE A 130 -1.56 9.70 -10.83
N ILE A 131 -0.97 8.91 -9.94
CA ILE A 131 -0.38 7.60 -10.29
C ILE A 131 -1.48 6.67 -10.79
N MET A 132 -2.62 6.58 -10.11
CA MET A 132 -3.78 5.78 -10.53
C MET A 132 -4.31 6.25 -11.90
N GLN A 133 -4.39 7.56 -12.14
CA GLN A 133 -4.85 8.13 -13.40
C GLN A 133 -3.92 7.75 -14.57
N GLU A 134 -2.61 7.83 -14.37
CA GLU A 134 -1.64 7.45 -15.41
C GLU A 134 -1.66 5.93 -15.66
N ALA A 135 -1.70 5.10 -14.60
CA ALA A 135 -1.77 3.66 -14.74
C ALA A 135 -3.07 3.17 -15.43
N ALA A 136 -4.17 3.90 -15.24
CA ALA A 136 -5.42 3.56 -15.90
C ALA A 136 -5.35 3.67 -17.44
N LYS A 137 -4.49 4.52 -18.00
CA LYS A 137 -4.38 4.73 -19.46
C LYS A 137 -4.04 3.43 -20.20
N PRO A 138 -2.89 2.75 -19.94
CA PRO A 138 -2.59 1.48 -20.58
C PRO A 138 -3.60 0.38 -20.22
N MET A 139 -4.14 0.35 -19.00
CA MET A 139 -5.16 -0.63 -18.61
C MET A 139 -6.47 -0.47 -19.42
N MET A 140 -6.88 0.77 -19.70
CA MET A 140 -8.05 1.05 -20.55
C MET A 140 -7.82 0.59 -22.00
N GLU A 141 -6.62 0.80 -22.55
CA GLU A 141 -6.24 0.33 -23.87
C GLU A 141 -6.20 -1.20 -23.94
N GLN A 142 -5.67 -1.84 -22.90
CA GLN A 142 -5.64 -3.31 -22.74
C GLN A 142 -7.05 -3.90 -22.55
N ARG A 143 -8.05 -3.10 -22.18
CA ARG A 143 -9.39 -3.54 -21.75
C ARG A 143 -9.33 -4.50 -20.56
N SER A 144 -8.32 -4.38 -19.75
CA SER A 144 -8.05 -5.21 -18.56
C SER A 144 -7.09 -4.49 -17.63
N GLY A 145 -7.33 -4.54 -16.33
CA GLY A 145 -6.45 -3.97 -15.32
C GLY A 145 -7.02 -4.07 -13.92
N ASN A 146 -6.16 -3.84 -12.96
CA ASN A 146 -6.54 -3.87 -11.56
C ASN A 146 -5.75 -2.86 -10.74
N ILE A 147 -6.42 -2.06 -9.94
CA ILE A 147 -5.80 -1.08 -9.05
C ILE A 147 -6.17 -1.41 -7.60
N VAL A 148 -5.16 -1.57 -6.76
CA VAL A 148 -5.30 -1.82 -5.32
C VAL A 148 -4.71 -0.64 -4.57
N ASN A 149 -5.56 0.18 -3.97
CA ASN A 149 -5.14 1.32 -3.16
C ASN A 149 -4.94 0.90 -1.70
N ILE A 150 -3.78 1.16 -1.12
CA ILE A 150 -3.55 0.94 0.31
C ILE A 150 -4.03 2.17 1.09
N ALA A 151 -5.26 2.08 1.57
CA ALA A 151 -5.91 3.07 2.42
C ALA A 151 -5.49 2.89 3.91
N SER A 152 -6.44 2.97 4.82
CA SER A 152 -6.26 2.72 6.26
C SER A 152 -7.62 2.64 6.96
N ILE A 153 -7.72 1.95 8.08
CA ILE A 153 -8.90 2.07 8.97
C ILE A 153 -9.10 3.51 9.45
N ALA A 154 -8.04 4.33 9.50
CA ALA A 154 -8.13 5.75 9.79
C ALA A 154 -9.04 6.50 8.79
N GLY A 155 -9.12 6.04 7.54
CA GLY A 155 -9.99 6.59 6.52
C GLY A 155 -11.41 6.02 6.52
N THR A 156 -11.69 4.94 7.27
CA THR A 156 -13.00 4.27 7.27
C THR A 156 -13.77 4.46 8.58
N PHE A 157 -13.08 4.41 9.70
CA PHE A 157 -13.70 4.45 11.04
C PHE A 157 -13.31 5.67 11.88
N GLY A 158 -12.58 6.60 11.30
CA GLY A 158 -11.96 7.72 12.00
C GLY A 158 -10.50 7.44 12.35
N GLY A 159 -9.70 8.48 12.30
CA GLY A 159 -8.26 8.41 12.50
C GLY A 159 -7.83 8.79 13.91
N PRO A 160 -6.56 8.61 14.22
CA PRO A 160 -5.98 9.06 15.47
C PRO A 160 -6.01 10.60 15.55
N THR A 161 -6.28 11.13 16.73
CA THR A 161 -6.27 12.57 16.98
C THR A 161 -4.90 13.22 16.76
N SER A 162 -3.86 12.42 16.70
CA SER A 162 -2.48 12.82 16.48
C SER A 162 -2.08 13.01 15.02
N SER A 163 -2.94 12.67 14.06
CA SER A 163 -2.63 12.74 12.63
C SER A 163 -3.87 13.02 11.77
N PRO A 164 -4.61 14.12 12.00
CA PRO A 164 -5.85 14.42 11.27
C PRO A 164 -5.69 14.51 9.75
N PRO A 165 -4.60 15.10 9.18
CA PRO A 165 -4.42 15.14 7.73
C PRO A 165 -4.32 13.75 7.10
N TYR A 166 -3.66 12.80 7.79
CA TYR A 166 -3.56 11.42 7.33
C TYR A 166 -4.93 10.73 7.25
N ALA A 167 -5.75 10.89 8.29
CA ALA A 167 -7.11 10.35 8.29
C ALA A 167 -7.95 10.93 7.14
N ALA A 168 -7.89 12.24 6.92
CA ALA A 168 -8.57 12.91 5.82
C ALA A 168 -8.10 12.41 4.45
N ALA A 169 -6.77 12.27 4.25
CA ALA A 169 -6.20 11.77 3.00
C ALA A 169 -6.64 10.33 2.72
N LYS A 170 -6.61 9.44 3.73
CA LYS A 170 -7.02 8.04 3.56
C LYS A 170 -8.54 7.89 3.38
N ALA A 171 -9.36 8.75 3.98
CA ALA A 171 -10.79 8.82 3.68
C ALA A 171 -11.05 9.27 2.23
N GLY A 172 -10.31 10.29 1.77
CA GLY A 172 -10.33 10.71 0.38
C GLY A 172 -9.96 9.58 -0.58
N LEU A 173 -8.94 8.78 -0.26
CA LEU A 173 -8.50 7.65 -1.09
C LEU A 173 -9.55 6.53 -1.16
N VAL A 174 -10.23 6.23 -0.06
CA VAL A 174 -11.38 5.31 -0.04
C VAL A 174 -12.49 5.79 -0.98
N ASN A 175 -12.85 7.07 -0.92
CA ASN A 175 -13.85 7.63 -1.81
C ASN A 175 -13.39 7.66 -3.28
N LEU A 176 -12.14 8.04 -3.57
CA LEU A 176 -11.57 8.02 -4.91
C LEU A 176 -11.54 6.60 -5.49
N THR A 177 -11.34 5.58 -4.68
CA THR A 177 -11.43 4.17 -5.10
C THR A 177 -12.82 3.89 -5.68
N THR A 178 -13.89 4.34 -5.02
CA THR A 178 -15.26 4.11 -5.49
C THR A 178 -15.57 4.87 -6.78
N VAL A 179 -15.06 6.09 -6.92
CA VAL A 179 -15.23 6.91 -8.12
C VAL A 179 -14.48 6.31 -9.31
N ALA A 180 -13.21 5.93 -9.09
CA ALA A 180 -12.37 5.32 -10.13
C ALA A 180 -12.94 3.98 -10.59
N ALA A 181 -13.40 3.13 -9.67
CA ALA A 181 -14.02 1.85 -10.00
C ALA A 181 -15.24 2.03 -10.93
N ALA A 182 -16.13 2.97 -10.59
CA ALA A 182 -17.31 3.25 -11.42
C ALA A 182 -16.94 3.78 -12.82
N SER A 183 -15.90 4.63 -12.88
CA SER A 183 -15.44 5.26 -14.14
C SER A 183 -14.76 4.25 -15.07
N LEU A 184 -13.98 3.31 -14.50
CA LEU A 184 -13.10 2.43 -15.24
C LEU A 184 -13.70 1.05 -15.55
N ALA A 185 -14.80 0.67 -14.91
CA ALA A 185 -15.45 -0.63 -15.08
C ALA A 185 -15.82 -0.94 -16.56
N GLN A 186 -16.26 0.06 -17.31
CA GLN A 186 -16.57 -0.09 -18.74
C GLN A 186 -15.38 -0.49 -19.61
N TYR A 187 -14.16 -0.29 -19.09
CA TYR A 187 -12.89 -0.69 -19.74
C TYR A 187 -12.34 -2.01 -19.20
N GLY A 188 -13.08 -2.73 -18.35
CA GLY A 188 -12.60 -3.97 -17.73
C GLY A 188 -11.56 -3.75 -16.66
N VAL A 189 -11.47 -2.54 -16.08
CA VAL A 189 -10.52 -2.23 -15.01
C VAL A 189 -11.23 -2.23 -13.66
N ARG A 190 -10.74 -3.04 -12.72
CA ARG A 190 -11.21 -3.10 -11.34
C ARG A 190 -10.41 -2.16 -10.46
N VAL A 191 -11.06 -1.55 -9.48
CA VAL A 191 -10.39 -0.70 -8.50
C VAL A 191 -10.94 -1.02 -7.12
N ASN A 192 -10.06 -1.41 -6.20
CA ASN A 192 -10.39 -1.72 -4.81
C ASN A 192 -9.42 -1.03 -3.86
N ALA A 193 -9.80 -0.95 -2.60
CA ALA A 193 -8.91 -0.50 -1.53
C ALA A 193 -8.73 -1.59 -0.47
N ILE A 194 -7.60 -1.56 0.20
CA ILE A 194 -7.37 -2.28 1.44
C ILE A 194 -7.25 -1.22 2.54
N ALA A 195 -7.91 -1.44 3.67
CA ALA A 195 -7.81 -0.61 4.86
C ALA A 195 -7.10 -1.38 5.98
N PRO A 196 -5.74 -1.31 6.05
CA PRO A 196 -4.99 -1.93 7.12
C PRO A 196 -5.29 -1.27 8.47
N GLY A 197 -5.22 -2.08 9.53
CA GLY A 197 -5.20 -1.61 10.91
C GLY A 197 -3.78 -1.29 11.39
N ILE A 198 -3.45 -1.76 12.59
CA ILE A 198 -2.11 -1.61 13.15
C ILE A 198 -1.25 -2.76 12.64
N ILE A 199 -0.37 -2.46 11.69
CA ILE A 199 0.53 -3.42 11.05
C ILE A 199 1.96 -3.17 11.54
N ASN A 200 2.67 -4.23 11.90
CA ASN A 200 4.05 -4.17 12.38
C ASN A 200 5.02 -3.76 11.26
N THR A 201 5.21 -2.46 11.07
CA THR A 201 6.01 -1.88 9.99
C THR A 201 6.76 -0.63 10.44
N PRO A 202 7.83 -0.23 9.75
CA PRO A 202 8.52 1.04 10.00
C PRO A 202 7.64 2.29 9.84
N PHE A 203 6.44 2.18 9.23
CA PHE A 203 5.48 3.27 9.14
C PHE A 203 5.14 3.88 10.50
N HIS A 204 5.19 3.10 11.58
CA HIS A 204 4.89 3.56 12.93
C HIS A 204 6.03 4.29 13.63
N ALA A 205 7.23 4.36 13.05
CA ALA A 205 8.40 5.00 13.70
C ALA A 205 8.16 6.47 14.10
N PRO A 206 7.52 7.35 13.29
CA PRO A 206 7.21 8.70 13.74
C PRO A 206 6.22 8.74 14.91
N VAL A 207 5.25 7.82 14.92
CA VAL A 207 4.26 7.73 16.01
C VAL A 207 4.91 7.21 17.30
N ASP A 208 5.79 6.22 17.16
CA ASP A 208 6.58 5.70 18.28
C ASP A 208 7.45 6.79 18.90
N LEU A 209 8.17 7.56 18.06
CA LEU A 209 9.01 8.65 18.54
C LEU A 209 8.21 9.73 19.28
N GLU A 210 7.15 10.25 18.65
CA GLU A 210 6.43 11.42 19.20
C GLU A 210 5.52 11.04 20.37
N ILE A 211 4.82 9.93 20.29
CA ILE A 211 3.88 9.50 21.33
C ILE A 211 4.54 8.54 22.30
N GLY A 212 5.15 7.45 21.80
CA GLY A 212 5.74 6.42 22.65
C GLY A 212 6.87 6.96 23.51
N GLN A 213 7.91 7.48 22.86
CA GLN A 213 9.13 7.90 23.57
C GLN A 213 8.96 9.24 24.25
N LYS A 214 8.52 10.31 23.53
CA LYS A 214 8.46 11.66 24.09
C LYS A 214 7.32 11.90 25.07
N GLN A 215 6.12 11.34 24.83
CA GLN A 215 4.96 11.60 25.70
C GLN A 215 4.77 10.53 26.77
N LEU A 216 4.99 9.25 26.42
CA LEU A 216 4.75 8.12 27.34
C LEU A 216 6.03 7.57 28.00
N GLY A 217 7.22 7.98 27.54
CA GLY A 217 8.49 7.53 28.10
C GLY A 217 8.81 6.06 27.86
N LEU A 218 8.26 5.47 26.79
CA LEU A 218 8.49 4.09 26.40
C LEU A 218 9.85 3.92 25.72
N ASP A 219 10.37 2.71 25.71
CA ASP A 219 11.55 2.37 24.92
C ASP A 219 11.21 2.39 23.39
N PRO A 220 12.22 2.64 22.52
CA PRO A 220 12.01 2.66 21.09
C PRO A 220 11.37 1.36 20.56
N GLY A 221 10.25 1.49 19.85
CA GLY A 221 9.50 0.36 19.27
C GLY A 221 8.43 -0.23 20.16
N ASP A 222 8.35 0.15 21.44
CA ASP A 222 7.38 -0.45 22.37
C ASP A 222 5.96 0.09 22.20
N HIS A 223 5.81 1.31 21.69
CA HIS A 223 4.47 1.94 21.58
C HIS A 223 3.49 1.10 20.76
N ILE A 224 3.93 0.51 19.66
CA ILE A 224 3.03 -0.31 18.82
C ILE A 224 2.51 -1.52 19.59
N HIS A 225 3.32 -2.11 20.47
CA HIS A 225 2.95 -3.28 21.26
C HIS A 225 1.91 -2.96 22.34
N THR A 226 1.88 -1.73 22.86
CA THR A 226 0.84 -1.30 23.83
C THR A 226 -0.56 -1.30 23.20
N ARG A 227 -0.66 -1.40 21.89
CA ARG A 227 -1.93 -1.34 21.16
C ARG A 227 -2.51 -2.72 20.83
N ILE A 228 -1.83 -3.80 21.19
CA ILE A 228 -2.28 -5.19 20.93
C ILE A 228 -3.64 -5.44 21.58
N ASP A 229 -3.84 -4.94 22.82
CA ASP A 229 -5.09 -5.13 23.58
C ASP A 229 -6.31 -4.47 22.90
N LEU A 230 -6.09 -3.53 21.98
CA LEU A 230 -7.16 -2.92 21.18
C LEU A 230 -7.61 -3.81 20.00
N ILE A 231 -6.83 -4.84 19.66
CA ILE A 231 -7.07 -5.68 18.50
C ILE A 231 -7.77 -6.96 18.96
N PRO A 232 -9.05 -7.18 18.60
CA PRO A 232 -9.79 -8.37 19.06
C PRO A 232 -9.16 -9.72 18.72
N LEU A 233 -8.40 -9.83 17.60
CA LEU A 233 -7.64 -11.05 17.30
C LEU A 233 -6.35 -11.21 18.11
N GLY A 234 -6.04 -10.29 19.05
CA GLY A 234 -4.98 -10.41 20.05
C GLY A 234 -3.55 -10.36 19.50
N ARG A 235 -3.35 -9.82 18.30
CA ARG A 235 -2.00 -9.61 17.72
C ARG A 235 -1.97 -8.39 16.80
N LEU A 236 -0.79 -7.85 16.61
CA LEU A 236 -0.55 -6.91 15.51
C LEU A 236 -0.80 -7.62 14.17
N GLY A 237 -1.21 -6.86 13.16
CA GLY A 237 -1.12 -7.34 11.79
C GLY A 237 0.34 -7.40 11.35
N GLU A 238 0.68 -8.36 10.51
CA GLU A 238 1.97 -8.41 9.84
C GLU A 238 1.81 -7.93 8.38
N PRO A 239 2.88 -7.43 7.75
CA PRO A 239 2.84 -7.02 6.34
C PRO A 239 2.27 -8.10 5.42
N GLU A 240 2.50 -9.37 5.75
CA GLU A 240 2.01 -10.55 5.02
C GLU A 240 0.48 -10.67 5.05
N ASP A 241 -0.19 -10.20 6.12
CA ASP A 241 -1.66 -10.17 6.20
C ASP A 241 -2.23 -9.22 5.12
N VAL A 242 -1.57 -8.08 4.91
CA VAL A 242 -1.92 -7.11 3.86
C VAL A 242 -1.57 -7.66 2.48
N ALA A 243 -0.35 -8.20 2.32
CA ALA A 243 0.14 -8.74 1.07
C ALA A 243 -0.71 -9.91 0.54
N ALA A 244 -1.25 -10.75 1.44
CA ALA A 244 -2.18 -11.82 1.07
C ALA A 244 -3.46 -11.26 0.42
N THR A 245 -3.99 -10.16 0.96
CA THR A 245 -5.17 -9.49 0.42
C THR A 245 -4.85 -8.78 -0.91
N VAL A 246 -3.65 -8.18 -1.03
CA VAL A 246 -3.16 -7.63 -2.31
C VAL A 246 -3.15 -8.71 -3.38
N ALA A 247 -2.51 -9.86 -3.12
CA ALA A 247 -2.41 -10.96 -4.09
C ALA A 247 -3.79 -11.51 -4.48
N PHE A 248 -4.72 -11.64 -3.53
CA PHE A 248 -6.11 -12.03 -3.80
C PHE A 248 -6.80 -11.02 -4.73
N LEU A 249 -6.79 -9.72 -4.39
CA LEU A 249 -7.42 -8.70 -5.21
C LEU A 249 -6.76 -8.55 -6.59
N ALA A 250 -5.45 -8.81 -6.69
CA ALA A 250 -4.69 -8.77 -7.93
C ALA A 250 -5.03 -9.92 -8.88
N SER A 251 -5.53 -11.04 -8.37
CA SER A 251 -5.80 -12.27 -9.12
C SER A 251 -7.21 -12.30 -9.72
N ASP A 252 -7.44 -13.32 -10.56
CA ASP A 252 -8.73 -13.60 -11.16
C ASP A 252 -9.75 -14.15 -10.13
N ASP A 253 -9.29 -14.60 -8.95
CA ASP A 253 -10.18 -14.97 -7.83
C ASP A 253 -11.07 -13.80 -7.36
N ALA A 254 -10.68 -12.56 -7.69
CA ALA A 254 -11.41 -11.34 -7.37
C ALA A 254 -12.08 -10.67 -8.58
N ASP A 255 -12.31 -11.39 -9.68
CA ASP A 255 -12.80 -10.82 -10.96
C ASP A 255 -14.11 -10.05 -10.85
N HIS A 256 -14.97 -10.42 -9.92
CA HIS A 256 -16.23 -9.73 -9.69
C HIS A 256 -16.21 -8.78 -8.49
N ILE A 257 -15.01 -8.49 -7.95
CA ILE A 257 -14.82 -7.57 -6.82
C ILE A 257 -14.23 -6.27 -7.36
N SER A 258 -15.00 -5.21 -7.32
CA SER A 258 -14.58 -3.84 -7.65
C SER A 258 -15.38 -2.85 -6.82
N ARG A 259 -14.78 -1.69 -6.49
CA ARG A 259 -15.39 -0.64 -5.70
C ARG A 259 -15.45 -0.96 -4.18
N GLU A 260 -14.75 -1.98 -3.73
CA GLU A 260 -14.76 -2.43 -2.34
C GLU A 260 -13.56 -1.88 -1.56
N THR A 261 -13.75 -1.77 -0.23
CA THR A 261 -12.68 -1.50 0.72
C THR A 261 -12.62 -2.66 1.72
N ILE A 262 -11.57 -3.48 1.60
CA ILE A 262 -11.37 -4.64 2.47
C ILE A 262 -10.56 -4.22 3.70
N THR A 263 -11.15 -4.40 4.88
CA THR A 263 -10.47 -4.12 6.14
C THR A 263 -9.59 -5.30 6.57
N VAL A 264 -8.31 -5.04 6.83
CA VAL A 264 -7.31 -5.99 7.33
C VAL A 264 -6.79 -5.48 8.67
N ALA A 265 -7.56 -5.69 9.74
CA ALA A 265 -7.33 -5.01 11.02
C ALA A 265 -7.59 -5.87 12.27
N GLY A 266 -7.72 -7.19 12.13
CA GLY A 266 -7.98 -8.07 13.29
C GLY A 266 -9.26 -7.71 14.07
N ALA A 267 -10.31 -7.24 13.36
CA ALA A 267 -11.57 -6.72 13.89
C ALA A 267 -11.47 -5.38 14.67
N LEU A 268 -10.31 -4.72 14.66
CA LEU A 268 -10.19 -3.34 15.17
C LEU A 268 -11.02 -2.37 14.32
N ARG A 269 -11.89 -1.57 14.98
CA ARG A 269 -12.80 -0.61 14.31
C ARG A 269 -12.61 0.85 14.70
N SER A 270 -11.73 1.13 15.67
CA SER A 270 -11.38 2.51 16.07
C SER A 270 -9.92 2.56 16.50
N LEU A 271 -9.28 3.71 16.33
CA LEU A 271 -7.90 3.96 16.73
C LEU A 271 -7.85 4.92 17.92
#